data_2702906ce590ebf5ce754fccd429d13f
#
_entry.id   2702906ce590ebf5ce754fccd429d13f
#
_cell.length_a   1.000
_cell.length_b   1.000
_cell.length_c   1.000
_cell.angle_alpha   90.00
_cell.angle_beta   90.00
_cell.angle_gamma   90.00
#
_symmetry.space_group_name_H-M   'P 1'
#
loop_
_entity.id
_entity.type
_entity.pdbx_description
1 polymer ?
#
loop_
_entity_poly.entity_id
_entity_poly.type
_entity_poly.pdbx_seq_one_letter_code
_entity_poly.pdbx_strand_id
1 'polypeptide(L)'
;VKSRGVWGEMQAESILSDILSPHEWVKNFSPRNNSERVEFAIRMPGKEGEVYLPIDSKFPVSDMERYRKAIDEGKENEAKIELKNLMDRLQKEAKDINRKYVVPPVTTDFAILFVPSEAIYLEAISIDGMVEKMQNEYRVVMTGPNNFAALLNSLRLGFRTMQIEEYTSTIWHLFEDMKKLFSDLSSSIDESRKHVEKATDSLENARKRKEKISSVLYKIEDCAEKAALEDFPGTEEIASI
;
A
#
# COMPACT_ATOMS: atom_id res chain seq x y z
N VAL A 1 -15.36 -21.15 34.98
CA VAL A 1 -15.24 -19.72 34.62
C VAL A 1 -14.19 -19.50 33.52
N LYS A 2 -13.02 -20.18 33.55
CA LYS A 2 -11.96 -20.04 32.50
C LYS A 2 -12.39 -20.49 31.11
N SER A 3 -13.24 -21.52 30.99
CA SER A 3 -13.61 -22.07 29.67
C SER A 3 -14.52 -21.16 28.82
N ARG A 4 -15.27 -20.26 29.44
CA ARG A 4 -16.25 -19.41 28.76
C ARG A 4 -15.68 -18.08 28.29
N GLY A 5 -14.65 -17.53 28.96
CA GLY A 5 -13.86 -16.39 28.46
C GLY A 5 -13.11 -16.78 27.18
N VAL A 6 -12.50 -17.96 27.19
CA VAL A 6 -11.84 -18.54 26.02
C VAL A 6 -12.77 -18.70 24.81
N TRP A 7 -14.06 -19.00 25.04
CA TRP A 7 -15.02 -19.13 23.93
C TRP A 7 -15.25 -17.80 23.20
N GLY A 8 -15.38 -16.69 23.93
CA GLY A 8 -15.55 -15.36 23.33
C GLY A 8 -14.33 -14.94 22.52
N GLU A 9 -13.13 -15.19 23.07
CA GLU A 9 -11.88 -14.95 22.37
C GLU A 9 -11.78 -15.79 21.09
N MET A 10 -12.11 -17.10 21.17
CA MET A 10 -12.10 -17.99 19.98
C MET A 10 -13.08 -17.53 18.90
N GLN A 11 -14.27 -17.06 19.29
CA GLN A 11 -15.25 -16.56 18.32
C GLN A 11 -14.78 -15.28 17.63
N ALA A 12 -14.25 -14.31 18.39
CA ALA A 12 -13.68 -13.09 17.83
C ALA A 12 -12.51 -13.41 16.89
N GLU A 13 -11.64 -14.34 17.29
CA GLU A 13 -10.52 -14.81 16.49
C GLU A 13 -10.98 -15.45 15.17
N SER A 14 -12.00 -16.32 15.23
CA SER A 14 -12.55 -16.93 14.03
C SER A 14 -13.07 -15.91 13.05
N ILE A 15 -13.85 -14.93 13.52
CA ILE A 15 -14.39 -13.86 12.67
C ILE A 15 -13.25 -13.00 12.07
N LEU A 16 -12.24 -12.66 12.88
CA LEU A 16 -11.05 -11.93 12.40
C LEU A 16 -10.32 -12.70 11.30
N SER A 17 -10.05 -13.99 11.53
CA SER A 17 -9.34 -14.85 10.59
C SER A 17 -10.10 -15.12 9.29
N ASP A 18 -11.43 -15.15 9.35
CA ASP A 18 -12.29 -15.36 8.18
C ASP A 18 -12.35 -14.13 7.27
N ILE A 19 -12.19 -12.93 7.85
CA ILE A 19 -12.40 -11.68 7.14
C ILE A 19 -11.10 -10.97 6.80
N LEU A 20 -10.12 -10.96 7.72
CA LEU A 20 -8.86 -10.26 7.59
C LEU A 20 -7.69 -11.22 7.31
N SER A 21 -6.69 -10.74 6.60
CA SER A 21 -5.45 -11.51 6.42
C SER A 21 -4.61 -11.54 7.71
N PRO A 22 -3.73 -12.55 7.90
CA PRO A 22 -2.88 -12.64 9.08
C PRO A 22 -1.98 -11.43 9.34
N HIS A 23 -1.74 -10.60 8.32
CA HIS A 23 -0.92 -9.39 8.44
C HIS A 23 -1.73 -8.17 8.91
N GLU A 24 -3.06 -8.21 8.83
CA GLU A 24 -3.93 -7.09 9.15
C GLU A 24 -4.30 -7.02 10.64
N TRP A 25 -3.96 -8.03 11.44
CA TRP A 25 -4.24 -8.03 12.87
C TRP A 25 -3.18 -8.77 13.68
N VAL A 26 -3.16 -8.55 15.00
CA VAL A 26 -2.23 -9.18 15.93
C VAL A 26 -2.94 -9.60 17.21
N LYS A 27 -2.43 -10.66 17.87
CA LYS A 27 -2.87 -11.12 19.19
C LYS A 27 -2.01 -10.53 20.29
N ASN A 28 -2.60 -10.39 21.48
CA ASN A 28 -1.91 -10.02 22.71
C ASN A 28 -1.08 -8.74 22.56
N PHE A 29 -1.66 -7.73 21.93
CA PHE A 29 -0.98 -6.47 21.65
C PHE A 29 -0.87 -5.62 22.93
N SER A 30 0.31 -5.04 23.17
CA SER A 30 0.55 -4.14 24.32
C SER A 30 0.77 -2.71 23.81
N PRO A 31 -0.23 -1.81 23.93
CA PRO A 31 -0.11 -0.43 23.45
C PRO A 31 0.96 0.40 24.18
N ARG A 32 1.26 0.03 25.43
CA ARG A 32 2.20 0.76 26.31
C ARG A 32 3.53 0.03 26.53
N ASN A 33 3.76 -1.10 25.85
CA ASN A 33 4.92 -1.97 26.05
C ASN A 33 5.10 -2.41 27.53
N ASN A 34 3.99 -2.60 28.22
CA ASN A 34 3.94 -3.09 29.60
C ASN A 34 3.30 -4.50 29.66
N SER A 35 2.92 -4.94 30.87
CA SER A 35 2.24 -6.24 31.07
C SER A 35 0.77 -6.26 30.63
N GLU A 36 0.15 -5.10 30.43
CA GLU A 36 -1.22 -4.99 29.95
C GLU A 36 -1.29 -5.30 28.47
N ARG A 37 -2.12 -6.26 28.08
CA ARG A 37 -2.29 -6.70 26.69
C ARG A 37 -3.75 -6.77 26.34
N VAL A 38 -4.10 -6.22 25.18
CA VAL A 38 -5.42 -6.44 24.58
C VAL A 38 -5.39 -7.73 23.77
N GLU A 39 -6.51 -8.46 23.76
CA GLU A 39 -6.60 -9.77 23.12
C GLU A 39 -6.28 -9.72 21.63
N PHE A 40 -6.84 -8.73 20.92
CA PHE A 40 -6.62 -8.52 19.50
C PHE A 40 -6.43 -7.04 19.19
N ALA A 41 -5.69 -6.75 18.12
CA ALA A 41 -5.62 -5.41 17.55
C ALA A 41 -5.54 -5.48 16.03
N ILE A 42 -6.33 -4.66 15.34
CA ILE A 42 -6.28 -4.53 13.87
C ILE A 42 -5.23 -3.48 13.52
N ARG A 43 -4.35 -3.80 12.58
CA ARG A 43 -3.39 -2.85 12.00
C ARG A 43 -4.10 -1.96 11.01
N MET A 44 -4.05 -0.67 11.25
CA MET A 44 -4.64 0.35 10.41
C MET A 44 -3.55 1.24 9.83
N PRO A 45 -3.65 1.67 8.58
CA PRO A 45 -2.75 2.67 8.03
C PRO A 45 -2.95 4.01 8.76
N GLY A 46 -1.86 4.62 9.18
CA GLY A 46 -1.86 5.93 9.81
C GLY A 46 -0.94 6.90 9.06
N LYS A 47 -1.05 8.19 9.32
CA LYS A 47 -0.24 9.23 8.64
C LYS A 47 1.26 9.11 8.89
N GLU A 48 1.65 8.61 10.05
CA GLU A 48 3.05 8.52 10.49
C GLU A 48 3.49 7.07 10.74
N GLY A 49 2.71 6.07 10.26
CA GLY A 49 2.98 4.65 10.45
C GLY A 49 1.73 3.86 10.79
N GLU A 50 1.91 2.64 11.30
CA GLU A 50 0.79 1.78 11.69
C GLU A 50 0.11 2.29 12.98
N VAL A 51 -1.22 2.31 12.97
CA VAL A 51 -2.07 2.58 14.12
C VAL A 51 -2.87 1.32 14.43
N TYR A 52 -3.02 0.98 15.70
CA TYR A 52 -3.69 -0.24 16.10
C TYR A 52 -5.09 0.03 16.65
N LEU A 53 -6.11 -0.67 16.15
CA LEU A 53 -7.46 -0.65 16.71
C LEU A 53 -7.62 -1.79 17.72
N PRO A 54 -7.68 -1.51 19.05
CA PRO A 54 -7.79 -2.52 20.06
C PRO A 54 -9.18 -3.18 20.08
N ILE A 55 -9.21 -4.50 20.29
CA ILE A 55 -10.42 -5.31 20.41
C ILE A 55 -10.28 -6.19 21.63
N ASP A 56 -11.21 -6.05 22.57
CA ASP A 56 -11.28 -6.85 23.78
C ASP A 56 -12.60 -7.64 23.80
N SER A 57 -12.53 -8.94 24.12
CA SER A 57 -13.69 -9.85 24.11
C SER A 57 -14.08 -10.23 25.53
N LYS A 58 -14.61 -9.26 26.27
CA LYS A 58 -15.04 -9.51 27.65
C LYS A 58 -16.53 -9.63 27.77
N PHE A 59 -16.94 -10.79 28.26
CA PHE A 59 -18.33 -11.11 28.41
C PHE A 59 -18.72 -11.50 29.82
N PRO A 60 -19.70 -10.79 30.47
CA PRO A 60 -20.19 -11.11 31.82
C PRO A 60 -21.23 -12.24 31.79
N VAL A 61 -20.77 -13.48 31.54
CA VAL A 61 -21.64 -14.67 31.39
C VAL A 61 -22.53 -14.89 32.62
N SER A 62 -21.97 -14.75 33.82
CA SER A 62 -22.72 -14.99 35.06
C SER A 62 -23.86 -13.99 35.29
N ASP A 63 -23.63 -12.73 34.89
CA ASP A 63 -24.66 -11.69 35.01
C ASP A 63 -25.81 -11.94 34.04
N MET A 64 -25.45 -12.42 32.82
CA MET A 64 -26.43 -12.81 31.83
C MET A 64 -27.23 -14.05 32.23
N GLU A 65 -26.62 -15.07 32.81
CA GLU A 65 -27.30 -16.26 33.28
C GLU A 65 -28.33 -15.90 34.38
N ARG A 66 -27.99 -14.99 35.30
CA ARG A 66 -28.91 -14.50 36.32
C ARG A 66 -30.07 -13.73 35.72
N TYR A 67 -29.80 -12.85 34.77
CA TYR A 67 -30.83 -12.10 34.07
C TYR A 67 -31.80 -13.03 33.32
N ARG A 68 -31.30 -13.98 32.54
CA ARG A 68 -32.14 -14.97 31.83
C ARG A 68 -32.99 -15.80 32.80
N LYS A 69 -32.39 -16.29 33.88
CA LYS A 69 -33.11 -17.05 34.89
C LYS A 69 -34.25 -16.27 35.47
N ALA A 70 -34.04 -14.98 35.79
CA ALA A 70 -35.09 -14.12 36.33
C ALA A 70 -36.23 -13.91 35.31
N ILE A 71 -35.94 -13.80 34.04
CA ILE A 71 -36.94 -13.75 32.97
C ILE A 71 -37.72 -15.06 32.87
N ASP A 72 -37.02 -16.20 32.82
CA ASP A 72 -37.64 -17.53 32.65
C ASP A 72 -38.56 -17.86 33.86
N GLU A 73 -38.21 -17.39 35.04
CA GLU A 73 -39.02 -17.54 36.25
C GLU A 73 -40.17 -16.50 36.40
N GLY A 74 -40.33 -15.59 35.43
CA GLY A 74 -41.35 -14.54 35.44
C GLY A 74 -41.14 -13.46 36.50
N LYS A 75 -39.92 -13.32 37.05
CA LYS A 75 -39.57 -12.41 38.13
C LYS A 75 -39.14 -11.03 37.59
N GLU A 76 -40.09 -10.23 37.15
CA GLU A 76 -39.81 -8.95 36.45
C GLU A 76 -38.91 -8.01 37.26
N ASN A 77 -39.09 -7.89 38.60
CA ASN A 77 -38.28 -7.01 39.43
C ASN A 77 -36.83 -7.50 39.55
N GLU A 78 -36.63 -8.82 39.69
CA GLU A 78 -35.29 -9.42 39.71
C GLU A 78 -34.63 -9.26 38.32
N ALA A 79 -35.37 -9.49 37.22
CA ALA A 79 -34.87 -9.29 35.88
C ALA A 79 -34.37 -7.85 35.63
N LYS A 80 -35.11 -6.83 36.10
CA LYS A 80 -34.66 -5.43 35.99
C LYS A 80 -33.40 -5.15 36.78
N ILE A 81 -33.24 -5.75 37.95
CA ILE A 81 -32.05 -5.60 38.81
C ILE A 81 -30.84 -6.26 38.11
N GLU A 82 -31.01 -7.50 37.61
CA GLU A 82 -29.92 -8.24 36.94
C GLU A 82 -29.53 -7.61 35.61
N LEU A 83 -30.47 -7.05 34.85
CA LEU A 83 -30.18 -6.27 33.66
C LEU A 83 -29.32 -5.04 33.99
N LYS A 84 -29.69 -4.30 35.05
CA LYS A 84 -28.87 -3.17 35.49
C LYS A 84 -27.47 -3.59 35.91
N ASN A 85 -27.33 -4.68 36.65
CA ASN A 85 -26.03 -5.24 37.04
C ASN A 85 -25.17 -5.60 35.82
N LEU A 86 -25.77 -6.22 34.81
CA LEU A 86 -25.14 -6.56 33.55
C LEU A 86 -24.62 -5.31 32.82
N MET A 87 -25.45 -4.25 32.75
CA MET A 87 -25.09 -3.00 32.10
C MET A 87 -23.99 -2.25 32.86
N ASP A 88 -24.07 -2.18 34.17
CA ASP A 88 -23.02 -1.59 35.01
C ASP A 88 -21.70 -2.31 34.85
N ARG A 89 -21.75 -3.64 34.66
CA ARG A 89 -20.57 -4.45 34.38
C ARG A 89 -19.97 -4.15 33.02
N LEU A 90 -20.78 -4.08 31.95
CA LEU A 90 -20.33 -3.71 30.62
C LEU A 90 -19.71 -2.31 30.58
N GLN A 91 -20.32 -1.33 31.26
CA GLN A 91 -19.75 0.02 31.37
C GLN A 91 -18.39 0.01 32.08
N LYS A 92 -18.25 -0.79 33.14
CA LYS A 92 -16.97 -0.94 33.83
C LYS A 92 -15.89 -1.54 32.95
N GLU A 93 -16.24 -2.59 32.20
CA GLU A 93 -15.28 -3.18 31.21
C GLU A 93 -14.91 -2.18 30.14
N ALA A 94 -15.86 -1.41 29.59
CA ALA A 94 -15.56 -0.36 28.62
C ALA A 94 -14.61 0.72 29.18
N LYS A 95 -14.83 1.16 30.40
CA LYS A 95 -13.94 2.11 31.08
C LYS A 95 -12.54 1.55 31.27
N ASP A 96 -12.42 0.28 31.62
CA ASP A 96 -11.13 -0.41 31.76
C ASP A 96 -10.41 -0.57 30.42
N ILE A 97 -11.14 -0.92 29.34
CA ILE A 97 -10.62 -1.02 27.97
C ILE A 97 -10.05 0.34 27.54
N ASN A 98 -10.82 1.41 27.70
CA ASN A 98 -10.36 2.75 27.36
C ASN A 98 -9.04 3.08 28.06
N ARG A 99 -9.03 2.97 29.40
CA ARG A 99 -7.89 3.32 30.24
C ARG A 99 -6.62 2.55 29.88
N LYS A 100 -6.77 1.25 29.55
CA LYS A 100 -5.63 0.35 29.32
C LYS A 100 -5.14 0.39 27.87
N TYR A 101 -6.06 0.46 26.92
CA TYR A 101 -5.75 0.12 25.51
C TYR A 101 -5.93 1.28 24.53
N VAL A 102 -6.64 2.36 24.87
CA VAL A 102 -6.75 3.55 24.04
C VAL A 102 -5.59 4.50 24.36
N VAL A 103 -4.58 4.52 23.47
CA VAL A 103 -3.30 5.21 23.64
C VAL A 103 -2.87 5.88 22.33
N PRO A 104 -3.57 6.91 21.84
CA PRO A 104 -3.14 7.61 20.64
C PRO A 104 -1.73 8.23 20.82
N PRO A 105 -0.87 8.26 19.77
CA PRO A 105 -1.11 7.83 18.38
C PRO A 105 -0.82 6.34 18.11
N VAL A 106 -0.39 5.57 19.11
CA VAL A 106 -0.09 4.13 18.95
C VAL A 106 -1.35 3.34 18.61
N THR A 107 -2.47 3.72 19.24
CA THR A 107 -3.77 3.16 18.91
C THR A 107 -4.71 4.21 18.33
N THR A 108 -5.83 3.77 17.78
CA THR A 108 -6.99 4.62 17.53
C THR A 108 -7.44 5.32 18.82
N ASP A 109 -8.22 6.38 18.69
CA ASP A 109 -8.85 7.10 19.81
C ASP A 109 -10.10 6.41 20.37
N PHE A 110 -10.36 5.19 19.92
CA PHE A 110 -11.42 4.30 20.39
C PHE A 110 -10.97 2.84 20.35
N ALA A 111 -11.72 1.97 21.03
CA ALA A 111 -11.53 0.52 21.03
C ALA A 111 -12.84 -0.21 20.76
N ILE A 112 -12.77 -1.50 20.45
CA ILE A 112 -13.94 -2.36 20.28
C ILE A 112 -14.10 -3.24 21.51
N LEU A 113 -15.32 -3.30 22.04
CA LEU A 113 -15.77 -4.33 22.98
C LEU A 113 -16.61 -5.35 22.21
N PHE A 114 -16.04 -6.53 21.98
CA PHE A 114 -16.75 -7.63 21.35
C PHE A 114 -17.58 -8.40 22.38
N VAL A 115 -18.88 -8.44 22.16
CA VAL A 115 -19.84 -9.19 22.97
C VAL A 115 -20.19 -10.49 22.21
N PRO A 116 -19.73 -11.68 22.64
CA PRO A 116 -19.88 -12.92 21.88
C PRO A 116 -21.29 -13.53 21.91
N SER A 117 -22.30 -12.69 22.12
CA SER A 117 -23.72 -13.08 22.09
C SER A 117 -24.54 -11.96 21.45
N GLU A 118 -25.15 -12.28 20.33
CA GLU A 118 -26.05 -11.35 19.64
C GLU A 118 -27.22 -10.90 20.51
N ALA A 119 -27.80 -11.84 21.28
CA ALA A 119 -28.93 -11.53 22.15
C ALA A 119 -28.58 -10.46 23.20
N ILE A 120 -27.42 -10.56 23.82
CA ILE A 120 -26.99 -9.57 24.84
C ILE A 120 -26.62 -8.26 24.19
N TYR A 121 -25.96 -8.32 23.06
CA TYR A 121 -25.67 -7.12 22.28
C TYR A 121 -26.95 -6.35 21.95
N LEU A 122 -27.99 -7.05 21.45
CA LEU A 122 -29.29 -6.44 21.16
C LEU A 122 -29.98 -5.86 22.38
N GLU A 123 -29.93 -6.54 23.54
CA GLU A 123 -30.46 -6.02 24.81
C GLU A 123 -29.69 -4.77 25.25
N ALA A 124 -28.37 -4.79 25.17
CA ALA A 124 -27.55 -3.65 25.55
C ALA A 124 -27.83 -2.41 24.72
N ILE A 125 -27.96 -2.56 23.39
CA ILE A 125 -28.24 -1.43 22.49
C ILE A 125 -29.69 -0.92 22.59
N SER A 126 -30.60 -1.74 23.13
CA SER A 126 -32.01 -1.32 23.37
C SER A 126 -32.18 -0.40 24.58
N ILE A 127 -31.13 -0.24 25.39
CA ILE A 127 -31.18 0.64 26.56
C ILE A 127 -30.84 2.06 26.11
N ASP A 128 -31.78 2.97 26.43
CA ASP A 128 -31.63 4.38 26.09
C ASP A 128 -30.30 4.97 26.62
N GLY A 129 -29.56 5.62 25.72
CA GLY A 129 -28.30 6.28 26.07
C GLY A 129 -27.11 5.36 26.29
N MET A 130 -27.25 4.02 26.20
CA MET A 130 -26.14 3.09 26.43
C MET A 130 -25.07 3.23 25.34
N VAL A 131 -25.46 3.21 24.07
CA VAL A 131 -24.55 3.29 22.95
C VAL A 131 -23.80 4.62 22.96
N GLU A 132 -24.51 5.72 23.13
CA GLU A 132 -23.94 7.07 23.21
C GLU A 132 -22.96 7.20 24.38
N LYS A 133 -23.28 6.63 25.53
CA LYS A 133 -22.40 6.64 26.68
C LYS A 133 -21.12 5.84 26.45
N MET A 134 -21.26 4.65 25.90
CA MET A 134 -20.10 3.81 25.56
C MET A 134 -19.15 4.50 24.59
N GLN A 135 -19.69 5.14 23.54
CA GLN A 135 -18.91 5.82 22.52
C GLN A 135 -18.33 7.15 22.99
N ASN A 136 -19.15 8.02 23.61
CA ASN A 136 -18.76 9.38 23.91
C ASN A 136 -17.93 9.49 25.21
N GLU A 137 -18.31 8.74 26.26
CA GLU A 137 -17.60 8.80 27.53
C GLU A 137 -16.42 7.82 27.57
N TYR A 138 -16.63 6.59 27.07
CA TYR A 138 -15.60 5.55 27.18
C TYR A 138 -14.80 5.32 25.90
N ARG A 139 -15.18 5.97 24.79
CA ARG A 139 -14.49 5.74 23.50
C ARG A 139 -14.44 4.27 23.12
N VAL A 140 -15.51 3.52 23.41
CA VAL A 140 -15.63 2.09 23.13
C VAL A 140 -16.86 1.84 22.27
N VAL A 141 -16.65 1.20 21.15
CA VAL A 141 -17.72 0.72 20.26
C VAL A 141 -18.04 -0.72 20.63
N MET A 142 -19.24 -0.95 21.11
CA MET A 142 -19.72 -2.29 21.43
C MET A 142 -20.27 -2.97 20.18
N THR A 143 -19.89 -4.23 19.96
CA THR A 143 -20.34 -5.00 18.78
C THR A 143 -20.77 -6.41 19.17
N GLY A 144 -21.86 -6.90 18.58
CA GLY A 144 -22.17 -8.33 18.53
C GLY A 144 -21.48 -9.00 17.33
N PRO A 145 -21.57 -10.32 17.20
CA PRO A 145 -20.91 -11.08 16.14
C PRO A 145 -21.22 -10.59 14.71
N ASN A 146 -22.49 -10.30 14.43
CA ASN A 146 -22.94 -9.86 13.11
C ASN A 146 -22.41 -8.47 12.75
N ASN A 147 -22.52 -7.52 13.69
CA ASN A 147 -22.02 -6.16 13.50
C ASN A 147 -20.50 -6.11 13.46
N PHE A 148 -19.82 -6.99 14.21
CA PHE A 148 -18.37 -7.10 14.17
C PHE A 148 -17.89 -7.54 12.78
N ALA A 149 -18.50 -8.58 12.21
CA ALA A 149 -18.20 -9.01 10.86
C ALA A 149 -18.46 -7.91 9.80
N ALA A 150 -19.56 -7.17 9.92
CA ALA A 150 -19.87 -6.06 9.03
C ALA A 150 -18.85 -4.92 9.14
N LEU A 151 -18.44 -4.57 10.38
CA LEU A 151 -17.40 -3.57 10.64
C LEU A 151 -16.07 -3.98 10.02
N LEU A 152 -15.63 -5.23 10.24
CA LEU A 152 -14.39 -5.75 9.68
C LEU A 152 -14.39 -5.73 8.15
N ASN A 153 -15.51 -6.09 7.51
CA ASN A 153 -15.64 -5.99 6.05
C ASN A 153 -15.54 -4.54 5.55
N SER A 154 -16.12 -3.59 6.29
CA SER A 154 -16.04 -2.16 5.96
C SER A 154 -14.61 -1.63 6.10
N LEU A 155 -13.90 -2.01 7.17
CA LEU A 155 -12.49 -1.68 7.36
C LEU A 155 -11.61 -2.26 6.26
N ARG A 156 -11.81 -3.54 5.91
CA ARG A 156 -11.09 -4.20 4.83
C ARG A 156 -11.27 -3.49 3.48
N LEU A 157 -12.50 -3.05 3.19
CA LEU A 157 -12.76 -2.27 1.98
C LEU A 157 -12.01 -0.93 1.99
N GLY A 158 -12.04 -0.24 3.14
CA GLY A 158 -11.29 1.01 3.33
C GLY A 158 -9.79 0.84 3.14
N PHE A 159 -9.20 -0.22 3.68
CA PHE A 159 -7.77 -0.53 3.51
C PHE A 159 -7.41 -0.78 2.04
N ARG A 160 -8.23 -1.53 1.31
CA ARG A 160 -8.04 -1.74 -0.14
C ARG A 160 -8.06 -0.43 -0.92
N THR A 161 -8.97 0.46 -0.60
CA THR A 161 -9.06 1.76 -1.26
C THR A 161 -7.80 2.60 -1.01
N MET A 162 -7.33 2.66 0.23
CA MET A 162 -6.10 3.38 0.58
C MET A 162 -4.86 2.80 -0.10
N GLN A 163 -4.74 1.49 -0.18
CA GLN A 163 -3.65 0.83 -0.92
C GLN A 163 -3.67 1.17 -2.41
N ILE A 164 -4.84 1.21 -3.04
CA ILE A 164 -5.00 1.59 -4.45
C ILE A 164 -4.54 3.05 -4.66
N GLU A 165 -4.90 3.96 -3.76
CA GLU A 165 -4.48 5.37 -3.83
C GLU A 165 -2.96 5.50 -3.71
N GLU A 166 -2.32 4.79 -2.80
CA GLU A 166 -0.87 4.77 -2.63
C GLU A 166 -0.14 4.22 -3.86
N TYR A 167 -0.61 3.08 -4.40
CA TYR A 167 -0.08 2.53 -5.65
C TYR A 167 -0.28 3.46 -6.84
N THR A 168 -1.42 4.13 -6.93
CA THR A 168 -1.71 5.09 -7.99
C THR A 168 -0.73 6.26 -7.96
N SER A 169 -0.46 6.82 -6.79
CA SER A 169 0.54 7.88 -6.62
C SER A 169 1.94 7.43 -7.07
N THR A 170 2.35 6.25 -6.65
CA THR A 170 3.65 5.67 -7.05
C THR A 170 3.75 5.47 -8.56
N ILE A 171 2.68 4.98 -9.20
CA ILE A 171 2.62 4.80 -10.64
C ILE A 171 2.76 6.14 -11.37
N TRP A 172 2.10 7.20 -10.91
CA TRP A 172 2.23 8.53 -11.49
C TRP A 172 3.66 9.07 -11.43
N HIS A 173 4.37 8.90 -10.32
CA HIS A 173 5.78 9.29 -10.22
C HIS A 173 6.67 8.49 -11.19
N LEU A 174 6.45 7.18 -11.31
CA LEU A 174 7.16 6.36 -12.30
C LEU A 174 6.89 6.80 -13.75
N PHE A 175 5.66 7.20 -14.07
CA PHE A 175 5.33 7.76 -15.38
C PHE A 175 6.05 9.08 -15.66
N GLU A 176 6.14 9.97 -14.68
CA GLU A 176 6.90 11.23 -14.82
C GLU A 176 8.39 10.97 -15.07
N ASP A 177 8.98 10.04 -14.34
CA ASP A 177 10.38 9.67 -14.53
C ASP A 177 10.61 9.02 -15.90
N MET A 178 9.74 8.11 -16.33
CA MET A 178 9.77 7.57 -17.68
C MET A 178 9.70 8.65 -18.76
N LYS A 179 8.80 9.63 -18.60
CA LYS A 179 8.65 10.74 -19.56
C LYS A 179 9.95 11.54 -19.70
N LYS A 180 10.65 11.80 -18.58
CA LYS A 180 11.96 12.46 -18.60
C LYS A 180 12.99 11.62 -19.35
N LEU A 181 13.11 10.33 -19.03
CA LEU A 181 14.04 9.42 -19.70
C LEU A 181 13.80 9.34 -21.20
N PHE A 182 12.53 9.30 -21.64
CA PHE A 182 12.19 9.34 -23.06
C PHE A 182 12.61 10.66 -23.73
N SER A 183 12.44 11.79 -23.05
CA SER A 183 12.87 13.11 -23.54
C SER A 183 14.39 13.15 -23.73
N ASP A 184 15.14 12.65 -22.73
CA ASP A 184 16.61 12.61 -22.78
C ASP A 184 17.11 11.68 -23.88
N LEU A 185 16.47 10.52 -24.04
CA LEU A 185 16.77 9.59 -25.12
C LEU A 185 16.54 10.23 -26.51
N SER A 186 15.39 10.90 -26.69
CA SER A 186 15.09 11.61 -27.93
C SER A 186 16.14 12.66 -28.26
N SER A 187 16.54 13.44 -27.25
CA SER A 187 17.60 14.45 -27.40
C SER A 187 18.95 13.84 -27.83
N SER A 188 19.32 12.70 -27.21
CA SER A 188 20.55 11.97 -27.53
C SER A 188 20.52 11.39 -28.94
N ILE A 189 19.38 10.92 -29.41
CA ILE A 189 19.18 10.43 -30.77
C ILE A 189 19.33 11.59 -31.78
N ASP A 190 18.72 12.74 -31.50
CA ASP A 190 18.82 13.92 -32.41
C ASP A 190 20.25 14.45 -32.47
N GLU A 191 20.99 14.43 -31.36
CA GLU A 191 22.40 14.80 -31.33
C GLU A 191 23.26 13.81 -32.11
N SER A 192 23.06 12.53 -31.95
CA SER A 192 23.71 11.48 -32.71
C SER A 192 23.45 11.61 -34.22
N ARG A 193 22.22 11.92 -34.60
CA ARG A 193 21.86 12.17 -36.00
C ARG A 193 22.64 13.35 -36.59
N LYS A 194 22.76 14.47 -35.87
CA LYS A 194 23.57 15.62 -36.28
C LYS A 194 25.05 15.26 -36.44
N HIS A 195 25.59 14.40 -35.58
CA HIS A 195 26.97 13.93 -35.71
C HIS A 195 27.17 13.07 -36.96
N VAL A 196 26.23 12.19 -37.29
CA VAL A 196 26.23 11.37 -38.50
C VAL A 196 26.14 12.25 -39.76
N GLU A 197 25.28 13.25 -39.79
CA GLU A 197 25.16 14.21 -40.89
C GLU A 197 26.48 14.94 -41.15
N LYS A 198 27.12 15.48 -40.09
CA LYS A 198 28.45 16.14 -40.21
C LYS A 198 29.55 15.20 -40.72
N ALA A 199 29.53 13.96 -40.27
CA ALA A 199 30.49 12.95 -40.75
C ALA A 199 30.27 12.64 -42.24
N THR A 200 29.01 12.53 -42.66
CA THR A 200 28.65 12.31 -44.08
C THR A 200 29.12 13.48 -44.95
N ASP A 201 28.89 14.72 -44.53
CA ASP A 201 29.35 15.93 -45.23
C ASP A 201 30.90 15.97 -45.35
N SER A 202 31.59 15.60 -44.27
CA SER A 202 33.05 15.51 -44.24
C SER A 202 33.58 14.47 -45.25
N LEU A 203 32.96 13.32 -45.32
CA LEU A 203 33.30 12.25 -46.26
C LEU A 203 33.05 12.68 -47.70
N GLU A 204 31.97 13.38 -47.97
CA GLU A 204 31.68 13.90 -49.33
C GLU A 204 32.70 14.96 -49.74
N ASN A 205 33.08 15.84 -48.82
CA ASN A 205 34.15 16.81 -49.07
C ASN A 205 35.53 16.15 -49.35
N ALA A 206 35.84 15.10 -48.58
CA ALA A 206 37.05 14.32 -48.80
C ALA A 206 37.03 13.60 -50.17
N ARG A 207 35.88 13.06 -50.59
CA ARG A 207 35.68 12.48 -51.92
C ARG A 207 35.93 13.49 -53.05
N LYS A 208 35.33 14.69 -52.95
CA LYS A 208 35.54 15.77 -53.94
C LYS A 208 37.01 16.20 -54.04
N ARG A 209 37.73 16.25 -52.91
CA ARG A 209 39.18 16.53 -52.89
C ARG A 209 39.96 15.40 -53.57
N LYS A 210 39.65 14.13 -53.30
CA LYS A 210 40.29 12.99 -53.98
C LYS A 210 40.10 13.04 -55.46
N GLU A 211 38.90 13.32 -56.00
CA GLU A 211 38.60 13.44 -57.40
C GLU A 211 39.44 14.54 -58.09
N LYS A 212 39.57 15.71 -57.40
CA LYS A 212 40.44 16.78 -57.86
C LYS A 212 41.92 16.36 -57.94
N ILE A 213 42.44 15.69 -56.92
CA ILE A 213 43.82 15.20 -56.90
C ILE A 213 44.03 14.17 -57.99
N SER A 214 43.10 13.22 -58.14
CA SER A 214 43.18 12.22 -59.22
C SER A 214 43.21 12.89 -60.66
N SER A 215 42.39 13.92 -60.85
CA SER A 215 42.38 14.69 -62.11
C SER A 215 43.69 15.44 -62.38
N VAL A 216 44.31 15.98 -61.31
CA VAL A 216 45.63 16.65 -61.45
C VAL A 216 46.73 15.63 -61.74
N LEU A 217 46.74 14.48 -61.06
CA LEU A 217 47.70 13.41 -61.28
C LEU A 217 47.63 12.87 -62.75
N TYR A 218 46.40 12.64 -63.23
CA TYR A 218 46.19 12.23 -64.63
C TYR A 218 46.75 13.24 -65.62
N LYS A 219 46.58 14.57 -65.39
CA LYS A 219 47.15 15.61 -66.24
C LYS A 219 48.71 15.64 -66.22
N ILE A 220 49.29 15.38 -65.02
CA ILE A 220 50.77 15.29 -64.90
C ILE A 220 51.31 14.07 -65.65
N GLU A 221 50.62 12.92 -65.51
CA GLU A 221 50.99 11.71 -66.28
C GLU A 221 50.90 11.94 -67.77
N ASP A 222 49.80 12.54 -68.27
CA ASP A 222 49.60 12.87 -69.68
C ASP A 222 50.71 13.87 -70.22
N CYS A 223 51.07 14.88 -69.39
CA CYS A 223 52.16 15.81 -69.72
C CYS A 223 53.52 15.10 -69.73
N ALA A 224 53.78 14.21 -68.77
CA ALA A 224 55.04 13.46 -68.70
C ALA A 224 55.18 12.49 -69.88
N GLU A 225 54.09 11.84 -70.27
CA GLU A 225 54.07 10.94 -71.42
C GLU A 225 54.31 11.71 -72.73
N LYS A 226 53.75 12.90 -72.94
CA LYS A 226 53.95 13.77 -74.06
C LYS A 226 55.40 14.30 -74.11
N ALA A 227 55.99 14.71 -72.99
CA ALA A 227 57.38 15.13 -72.93
C ALA A 227 58.34 13.99 -73.23
N ALA A 228 58.06 12.77 -72.79
CA ALA A 228 58.87 11.61 -73.09
C ALA A 228 58.82 11.23 -74.62
N LEU A 229 57.70 11.55 -75.27
CA LEU A 229 57.59 11.35 -76.76
C LEU A 229 58.26 12.44 -77.55
N GLU A 230 58.44 13.68 -77.04
CA GLU A 230 59.14 14.78 -77.68
C GLU A 230 60.66 14.67 -77.52
N ASP A 231 61.19 13.98 -76.50
CA ASP A 231 62.66 13.82 -76.30
C ASP A 231 63.28 12.65 -77.15
N PHE A 232 62.51 11.99 -78.01
CA PHE A 232 63.00 11.02 -79.00
C PHE A 232 62.64 11.44 -80.44
N PRO A 233 63.29 12.47 -81.02
CA PRO A 233 63.16 12.68 -82.47
C PRO A 233 64.13 11.75 -83.19
N GLY A 234 63.60 10.83 -83.91
CA GLY A 234 64.37 10.28 -85.04
C GLY A 234 65.05 8.94 -84.84
N THR A 235 64.35 7.90 -85.22
CA THR A 235 64.91 6.70 -85.81
C THR A 235 64.04 6.33 -87.02
N GLU A 236 63.99 7.24 -88.00
CA GLU A 236 63.70 6.93 -89.38
C GLU A 236 64.86 7.43 -90.23
N GLU A 237 65.91 6.65 -90.35
CA GLU A 237 66.82 6.65 -91.48
C GLU A 237 67.97 5.69 -91.24
N ILE A 238 67.75 4.41 -91.34
CA ILE A 238 68.74 3.42 -91.77
C ILE A 238 67.99 2.16 -92.23
N ALA A 239 67.47 2.21 -93.46
CA ALA A 239 67.14 1.04 -94.21
C ALA A 239 67.13 1.39 -95.72
N SER A 240 68.28 1.70 -96.22
CA SER A 240 68.56 1.56 -97.65
C SER A 240 70.06 1.78 -97.89
N ILE A 241 70.79 0.71 -97.72
CA ILE A 241 71.88 0.32 -98.61
C ILE A 241 72.06 -1.21 -98.48
#